data_358b3cf42cbecdef8382d698420f71eb
#
_entry.id   358b3cf42cbecdef8382d698420f71eb
#
_cell.length_a   1.000
_cell.length_b   1.000
_cell.length_c   1.000
_cell.angle_alpha   90.00
_cell.angle_beta   90.00
_cell.angle_gamma   90.00
#
_symmetry.space_group_name_H-M   'P 1'
#
loop_
_entity.id
_entity.type
_entity.pdbx_description
1 polymer ?
#
loop_
_entity_poly.entity_id
_entity_poly.type
_entity_poly.pdbx_seq_one_letter_code
_entity_poly.pdbx_strand_id
1 'polypeptide(L)'
;MRFFVNKEVSGGIHFWLAPDNPCAISKVFISVDGRRTLELSAWITDDNIRAHGWHSTGQCVYMITENELPELFSANRIEIFDADTNILIFRSLREKVFLPAKLINITTTVQKNTFVEQNLFDLFQYSYFNVDRLSEEVVQSIMQGPWLTSSLITGAVIFPRYEVFFQDDNCVSGVLVQDPFVEMAARMRWLQAKKAVADDPAQNWRLGALLESVRFAAEYDLSNSRNIKRFLRMLPEPCYRFLYNPLCRQFGTRSPSDPFGPGNSIVAMEIISRIKVVGHSDYTNEYYTALLDRLGVAPIEMSHPKPSEDVLSLATLLRSVDAARDMVAFDTVISDAVRHAVGKSWG
;
A
#
# COMPACT_ATOMS: atom_id res chain seq x y z
N MET A 1 6.88 9.96 10.88
CA MET A 1 7.48 9.05 11.86
C MET A 1 8.67 8.31 11.22
N ARG A 2 9.71 8.04 11.99
CA ARG A 2 10.87 7.20 11.58
C ARG A 2 11.16 6.22 12.68
N PHE A 3 11.59 5.01 12.36
CA PHE A 3 11.94 4.02 13.36
C PHE A 3 12.99 3.04 12.85
N PHE A 4 13.66 2.39 13.77
CA PHE A 4 14.63 1.34 13.50
C PHE A 4 14.62 0.33 14.64
N VAL A 5 14.61 -0.95 14.32
CA VAL A 5 14.67 -2.03 15.30
C VAL A 5 16.03 -2.70 15.21
N ASN A 6 16.75 -2.69 16.31
CA ASN A 6 17.99 -3.44 16.43
C ASN A 6 17.64 -4.78 17.08
N LYS A 7 17.82 -5.89 16.35
CA LYS A 7 17.54 -7.21 16.90
C LYS A 7 18.53 -7.51 18.03
N GLU A 8 17.98 -7.83 19.21
CA GLU A 8 18.65 -8.49 20.31
C GLU A 8 20.07 -8.00 20.65
N VAL A 9 20.14 -6.96 21.45
CA VAL A 9 21.32 -6.68 22.26
C VAL A 9 20.98 -7.07 23.70
N SER A 10 21.70 -8.06 24.24
CA SER A 10 21.67 -8.41 25.67
C SER A 10 20.30 -8.85 26.22
N GLY A 11 19.53 -9.67 25.50
CA GLY A 11 18.31 -10.28 26.04
C GLY A 11 17.09 -9.34 26.09
N GLY A 12 17.01 -8.32 25.23
CA GLY A 12 15.88 -7.42 25.13
C GLY A 12 15.61 -6.95 23.70
N ILE A 13 14.53 -6.19 23.51
CA ILE A 13 14.18 -5.56 22.24
C ILE A 13 14.63 -4.10 22.30
N HIS A 14 15.63 -3.77 21.49
CA HIS A 14 16.16 -2.41 21.37
C HIS A 14 15.67 -1.78 20.06
N PHE A 15 15.05 -0.62 20.16
CA PHE A 15 14.60 0.15 19.00
C PHE A 15 14.49 1.65 19.34
N TRP A 16 14.42 2.46 18.30
CA TRP A 16 14.04 3.86 18.45
C TRP A 16 12.86 4.20 17.53
N LEU A 17 12.07 5.18 17.95
CA LEU A 17 10.88 5.66 17.26
C LEU A 17 10.79 7.18 17.41
N ALA A 18 11.08 7.91 16.31
CA ALA A 18 10.92 9.36 16.24
C ALA A 18 9.56 9.69 15.58
N PRO A 19 8.61 10.31 16.30
CA PRO A 19 7.30 10.67 15.78
C PRO A 19 7.38 11.75 14.70
N ASP A 20 6.31 11.95 13.91
CA ASP A 20 6.25 13.00 12.87
C ASP A 20 6.41 14.40 13.46
N ASN A 21 5.85 14.65 14.64
CA ASN A 21 6.17 15.84 15.40
C ASN A 21 7.44 15.59 16.22
N PRO A 22 8.59 16.19 15.88
CA PRO A 22 9.87 15.93 16.54
C PRO A 22 9.91 16.40 18.00
N CYS A 23 8.93 17.19 18.44
CA CYS A 23 8.79 17.63 19.83
C CYS A 23 7.81 16.78 20.64
N ALA A 24 7.12 15.83 20.03
CA ALA A 24 6.18 14.96 20.72
C ALA A 24 6.92 13.88 21.52
N ILE A 25 6.35 13.48 22.65
CA ILE A 25 6.86 12.35 23.43
C ILE A 25 6.55 11.07 22.64
N SER A 26 7.60 10.33 22.30
CA SER A 26 7.46 9.02 21.65
C SER A 26 6.78 8.03 22.59
N LYS A 27 5.74 7.35 22.09
CA LYS A 27 4.97 6.36 22.86
C LYS A 27 4.72 5.11 22.02
N VAL A 28 4.78 3.97 22.67
CA VAL A 28 4.43 2.68 22.07
C VAL A 28 3.45 1.93 22.95
N PHE A 29 2.63 1.07 22.36
CA PHE A 29 1.92 0.06 23.11
C PHE A 29 2.39 -1.34 22.70
N ILE A 30 2.38 -2.24 23.70
CA ILE A 30 2.79 -3.63 23.54
C ILE A 30 1.55 -4.50 23.65
N SER A 31 1.40 -5.40 22.68
CA SER A 31 0.40 -6.46 22.69
C SER A 31 1.09 -7.78 22.96
N VAL A 32 0.61 -8.52 23.95
CA VAL A 32 1.05 -9.86 24.30
C VAL A 32 -0.10 -10.83 24.03
N ASP A 33 0.15 -11.86 23.23
CA ASP A 33 -0.84 -12.87 22.82
C ASP A 33 -2.17 -12.27 22.34
N GLY A 34 -2.08 -11.14 21.59
CA GLY A 34 -3.22 -10.43 21.01
C GLY A 34 -3.96 -9.50 21.99
N ARG A 35 -3.46 -9.31 23.22
CA ARG A 35 -4.04 -8.38 24.20
C ARG A 35 -3.10 -7.20 24.40
N ARG A 36 -3.63 -5.97 24.30
CA ARG A 36 -2.87 -4.76 24.65
C ARG A 36 -2.56 -4.80 26.16
N THR A 37 -1.28 -4.95 26.50
CA THR A 37 -0.84 -5.22 27.87
C THR A 37 -0.20 -3.99 28.51
N LEU A 38 0.60 -3.23 27.75
CA LEU A 38 1.45 -2.17 28.29
C LEU A 38 1.56 -0.99 27.34
N GLU A 39 1.63 0.22 27.87
CA GLU A 39 1.96 1.45 27.14
C GLU A 39 3.21 2.07 27.78
N LEU A 40 4.20 2.42 26.95
CA LEU A 40 5.47 2.97 27.37
C LEU A 40 5.78 4.27 26.63
N SER A 41 6.30 5.25 27.35
CA SER A 41 6.96 6.42 26.78
C SER A 41 8.46 6.17 26.68
N ALA A 42 9.13 6.72 25.69
CA ALA A 42 10.58 6.58 25.54
C ALA A 42 11.32 7.19 26.75
N TRP A 43 12.37 6.48 27.23
CA TRP A 43 13.15 6.92 28.39
C TRP A 43 14.67 7.01 28.13
N ILE A 44 15.13 6.55 26.96
CA ILE A 44 16.54 6.60 26.60
C ILE A 44 16.73 7.71 25.55
N THR A 45 17.81 8.47 25.68
CA THR A 45 18.18 9.54 24.75
C THR A 45 19.32 9.10 23.85
N ASP A 46 19.23 9.42 22.56
CA ASP A 46 20.28 9.24 21.57
C ASP A 46 20.64 10.59 20.93
N ASP A 47 21.89 11.01 21.14
CA ASP A 47 22.40 12.29 20.62
C ASP A 47 22.53 12.29 19.10
N ASN A 48 22.70 11.14 18.45
CA ASN A 48 22.74 11.06 16.98
C ASN A 48 21.36 11.39 16.38
N ILE A 49 20.28 10.87 16.99
CA ILE A 49 18.91 11.17 16.54
C ILE A 49 18.62 12.67 16.67
N ARG A 50 19.08 13.28 17.79
CA ARG A 50 18.99 14.74 18.00
C ARG A 50 19.82 15.51 16.98
N ALA A 51 21.05 15.10 16.73
CA ALA A 51 21.95 15.75 15.77
C ALA A 51 21.44 15.71 14.33
N HIS A 52 20.71 14.65 13.96
CA HIS A 52 20.03 14.54 12.65
C HIS A 52 18.73 15.35 12.58
N GLY A 53 18.29 15.98 13.66
CA GLY A 53 17.03 16.73 13.72
C GLY A 53 15.76 15.88 13.65
N TRP A 54 15.86 14.57 13.88
CA TRP A 54 14.71 13.67 13.80
C TRP A 54 13.84 13.73 15.08
N HIS A 55 14.44 14.10 16.22
CA HIS A 55 13.75 14.35 17.49
C HIS A 55 14.43 15.48 18.25
N SER A 56 13.65 16.39 18.85
CA SER A 56 14.19 17.60 19.48
C SER A 56 15.12 17.33 20.66
N THR A 57 14.82 16.33 21.47
CA THR A 57 15.62 15.94 22.64
C THR A 57 16.44 14.67 22.40
N GLY A 58 16.13 13.87 21.37
CA GLY A 58 16.66 12.53 21.17
C GLY A 58 16.03 11.47 22.08
N GLN A 59 15.09 11.83 22.99
CA GLN A 59 14.41 10.89 23.90
C GLN A 59 13.32 10.11 23.15
N CYS A 60 13.74 9.15 22.35
CA CYS A 60 12.87 8.31 21.51
C CYS A 60 13.39 6.88 21.37
N VAL A 61 14.26 6.43 22.29
CA VAL A 61 14.86 5.10 22.28
C VAL A 61 14.26 4.25 23.40
N TYR A 62 14.10 2.96 23.09
CA TYR A 62 13.52 1.96 23.98
C TYR A 62 14.46 0.76 24.11
N MET A 63 14.54 0.20 25.31
CA MET A 63 15.13 -1.08 25.60
C MET A 63 14.15 -1.87 26.46
N ILE A 64 13.40 -2.77 25.83
CA ILE A 64 12.39 -3.59 26.52
C ILE A 64 13.05 -4.89 26.95
N THR A 65 13.09 -5.12 28.26
CA THR A 65 13.63 -6.33 28.90
C THR A 65 12.53 -7.02 29.71
N GLU A 66 12.86 -8.13 30.38
CA GLU A 66 11.92 -8.77 31.32
C GLU A 66 11.48 -7.87 32.48
N ASN A 67 12.24 -6.80 32.78
CA ASN A 67 11.83 -5.82 33.79
C ASN A 67 10.61 -5.02 33.36
N GLU A 68 10.55 -4.60 32.09
CA GLU A 68 9.43 -3.86 31.51
C GLU A 68 8.31 -4.79 31.07
N LEU A 69 8.66 -6.00 30.59
CA LEU A 69 7.72 -7.00 30.09
C LEU A 69 8.11 -8.39 30.61
N PRO A 70 7.59 -8.82 31.77
CA PRO A 70 7.93 -10.12 32.37
C PRO A 70 7.66 -11.31 31.44
N GLU A 71 6.70 -11.20 30.54
CA GLU A 71 6.35 -12.25 29.56
C GLU A 71 7.24 -12.23 28.30
N LEU A 72 8.29 -11.40 28.22
CA LEU A 72 9.08 -11.18 27.02
C LEU A 72 9.57 -12.47 26.38
N PHE A 73 10.06 -13.44 27.18
CA PHE A 73 10.56 -14.70 26.70
C PHE A 73 9.58 -15.88 26.84
N SER A 74 8.43 -15.67 27.48
CA SER A 74 7.43 -16.72 27.69
C SER A 74 6.20 -16.62 26.77
N ALA A 75 5.89 -15.41 26.28
CA ALA A 75 4.77 -15.16 25.40
C ALA A 75 4.92 -15.87 24.05
N ASN A 76 3.80 -16.29 23.45
CA ASN A 76 3.79 -16.87 22.10
C ASN A 76 3.87 -15.77 21.03
N ARG A 77 3.30 -14.59 21.31
CA ARG A 77 3.25 -13.47 20.36
C ARG A 77 3.49 -12.15 21.10
N ILE A 78 4.46 -11.40 20.65
CA ILE A 78 4.71 -10.02 21.10
C ILE A 78 4.66 -9.11 19.89
N GLU A 79 3.90 -8.03 19.99
CA GLU A 79 3.84 -6.98 19.00
C GLU A 79 3.97 -5.61 19.67
N ILE A 80 4.78 -4.75 19.07
CA ILE A 80 5.00 -3.37 19.52
C ILE A 80 4.50 -2.45 18.41
N PHE A 81 3.63 -1.52 18.76
CA PHE A 81 3.06 -0.55 17.84
C PHE A 81 3.36 0.87 18.32
N ASP A 82 3.52 1.77 17.38
CA ASP A 82 3.42 3.20 17.68
C ASP A 82 2.02 3.53 18.22
N ALA A 83 1.96 4.26 19.34
CA ALA A 83 0.69 4.52 20.02
C ALA A 83 -0.23 5.48 19.24
N ASP A 84 0.36 6.41 18.46
CA ASP A 84 -0.39 7.44 17.74
C ASP A 84 -0.91 6.94 16.39
N THR A 85 -0.08 6.20 15.64
CA THR A 85 -0.40 5.78 14.26
C THR A 85 -0.86 4.33 14.16
N ASN A 86 -0.68 3.54 15.23
CA ASN A 86 -0.95 2.09 15.26
C ASN A 86 -0.11 1.29 14.23
N ILE A 87 1.07 1.81 13.88
CA ILE A 87 2.00 1.14 12.97
C ILE A 87 2.80 0.10 13.74
N LEU A 88 2.91 -1.10 13.18
CA LEU A 88 3.70 -2.19 13.75
C LEU A 88 5.20 -1.85 13.67
N ILE A 89 5.86 -1.78 14.84
CA ILE A 89 7.30 -1.54 14.98
C ILE A 89 8.08 -2.85 15.09
N PHE A 90 7.55 -3.80 15.87
CA PHE A 90 8.19 -5.09 16.10
C PHE A 90 7.15 -6.19 16.25
N ARG A 91 7.49 -7.41 15.79
CA ARG A 91 6.71 -8.62 16.00
C ARG A 91 7.62 -9.80 16.24
N SER A 92 7.33 -10.58 17.26
CA SER A 92 7.93 -11.87 17.53
C SER A 92 6.86 -12.93 17.73
N LEU A 93 7.06 -14.11 17.14
CA LEU A 93 6.24 -15.31 17.35
C LEU A 93 7.18 -16.46 17.74
N ARG A 94 6.95 -17.08 18.91
CA ARG A 94 7.89 -18.01 19.52
C ARG A 94 8.18 -19.27 18.72
N GLU A 95 7.16 -19.83 18.08
CA GLU A 95 7.26 -21.15 17.42
C GLU A 95 7.14 -21.06 15.89
N LYS A 96 7.14 -19.87 15.31
CA LYS A 96 6.89 -19.69 13.89
C LYS A 96 8.17 -19.32 13.15
N VAL A 97 8.50 -20.14 12.14
CA VAL A 97 9.52 -19.80 11.16
C VAL A 97 8.87 -18.93 10.09
N PHE A 98 9.32 -17.69 10.00
CA PHE A 98 8.85 -16.76 8.97
C PHE A 98 9.56 -17.01 7.64
N LEU A 99 8.88 -16.70 6.54
CA LEU A 99 9.50 -16.69 5.22
C LEU A 99 10.65 -15.67 5.19
N PRO A 100 11.88 -16.09 4.83
CA PRO A 100 13.02 -15.17 4.74
C PRO A 100 12.98 -14.38 3.42
N ALA A 101 11.87 -13.68 3.18
CA ALA A 101 11.60 -12.92 1.95
C ALA A 101 10.97 -11.57 2.27
N LYS A 102 11.27 -10.57 1.44
CA LYS A 102 10.59 -9.29 1.42
C LYS A 102 9.62 -9.28 0.23
N LEU A 103 8.31 -9.24 0.50
CA LEU A 103 7.28 -9.14 -0.53
C LEU A 103 6.69 -7.74 -0.57
N ILE A 104 6.70 -7.10 -1.73
CA ILE A 104 5.84 -5.96 -2.03
C ILE A 104 4.80 -6.36 -3.06
N ASN A 105 3.51 -6.32 -2.67
CA ASN A 105 2.39 -6.50 -3.57
C ASN A 105 1.77 -5.13 -3.88
N ILE A 106 2.03 -4.61 -5.07
CA ILE A 106 1.69 -3.25 -5.48
C ILE A 106 0.22 -3.21 -5.87
N THR A 107 -0.56 -2.40 -5.13
CA THR A 107 -1.98 -2.19 -5.42
C THR A 107 -2.15 -1.18 -6.55
N THR A 108 -2.86 -1.56 -7.61
CA THR A 108 -3.17 -0.69 -8.76
C THR A 108 -4.63 -0.26 -8.79
N THR A 109 -5.48 -0.86 -7.95
CA THR A 109 -6.93 -0.70 -7.95
C THR A 109 -7.44 0.02 -6.70
N VAL A 110 -8.52 0.80 -6.86
CA VAL A 110 -9.21 1.42 -5.72
C VAL A 110 -10.00 0.40 -4.90
N GLN A 111 -10.52 -0.64 -5.56
CA GLN A 111 -11.13 -1.78 -4.89
C GLN A 111 -10.02 -2.72 -4.43
N LYS A 112 -9.88 -2.89 -3.12
CA LYS A 112 -8.82 -3.70 -2.55
C LYS A 112 -9.08 -5.18 -2.77
N ASN A 113 -8.07 -5.86 -3.25
CA ASN A 113 -7.99 -7.31 -3.19
C ASN A 113 -7.16 -7.71 -1.97
N THR A 114 -7.83 -8.26 -0.96
CA THR A 114 -7.21 -8.62 0.32
C THR A 114 -6.64 -10.05 0.33
N PHE A 115 -6.61 -10.76 -0.79
CA PHE A 115 -6.13 -12.14 -0.86
C PHE A 115 -4.73 -12.31 -0.26
N VAL A 116 -3.77 -11.47 -0.67
CA VAL A 116 -2.39 -11.51 -0.17
C VAL A 116 -2.36 -11.19 1.33
N GLU A 117 -3.10 -10.16 1.76
CA GLU A 117 -3.15 -9.74 3.15
C GLU A 117 -3.72 -10.85 4.05
N GLN A 118 -4.81 -11.49 3.64
CA GLN A 118 -5.50 -12.51 4.45
C GLN A 118 -4.74 -13.83 4.52
N ASN A 119 -4.10 -14.24 3.43
CA ASN A 119 -3.49 -15.58 3.34
C ASN A 119 -2.00 -15.60 3.68
N LEU A 120 -1.30 -14.47 3.50
CA LEU A 120 0.15 -14.42 3.71
C LEU A 120 0.55 -13.68 4.98
N PHE A 121 -0.38 -12.98 5.66
CA PHE A 121 -0.10 -12.19 6.87
C PHE A 121 0.75 -12.95 7.89
N ASP A 122 0.37 -14.17 8.19
CA ASP A 122 1.02 -14.99 9.21
C ASP A 122 2.34 -15.62 8.78
N LEU A 123 2.70 -15.55 7.51
CA LEU A 123 3.94 -16.11 7.00
C LEU A 123 5.12 -15.13 7.12
N PHE A 124 4.83 -13.84 7.34
CA PHE A 124 5.83 -12.79 7.46
C PHE A 124 5.93 -12.25 8.88
N GLN A 125 7.15 -11.94 9.30
CA GLN A 125 7.38 -11.32 10.61
C GLN A 125 6.78 -9.92 10.71
N TYR A 126 6.87 -9.14 9.62
CA TYR A 126 6.32 -7.78 9.56
C TYR A 126 5.32 -7.70 8.42
N SER A 127 4.18 -7.06 8.65
CA SER A 127 3.14 -6.89 7.65
C SER A 127 2.62 -5.46 7.70
N TYR A 128 2.80 -4.73 6.60
CA TYR A 128 2.41 -3.34 6.45
C TYR A 128 1.42 -3.21 5.30
N PHE A 129 0.17 -2.90 5.62
CA PHE A 129 -0.91 -2.82 4.65
C PHE A 129 -1.30 -1.38 4.37
N ASN A 130 -1.60 -1.09 3.10
CA ASN A 130 -2.03 0.22 2.66
C ASN A 130 -1.00 1.31 2.98
N VAL A 131 0.27 1.04 2.69
CA VAL A 131 1.37 1.96 2.96
C VAL A 131 1.22 3.31 2.24
N ASP A 132 0.37 3.39 1.22
CA ASP A 132 -0.04 4.63 0.55
C ASP A 132 -0.78 5.64 1.47
N ARG A 133 -1.23 5.20 2.64
CA ARG A 133 -1.89 6.04 3.65
C ARG A 133 -0.93 6.57 4.72
N LEU A 134 0.29 6.11 4.70
CA LEU A 134 1.33 6.50 5.64
C LEU A 134 2.06 7.73 5.12
N SER A 135 2.71 8.47 6.02
CA SER A 135 3.60 9.56 5.60
C SER A 135 4.80 9.00 4.81
N GLU A 136 5.38 9.84 3.97
CA GLU A 136 6.51 9.42 3.12
C GLU A 136 7.69 8.91 3.94
N GLU A 137 7.97 9.53 5.09
CA GLU A 137 9.05 9.15 6.00
C GLU A 137 8.83 7.75 6.58
N VAL A 138 7.57 7.41 6.90
CA VAL A 138 7.22 6.07 7.39
C VAL A 138 7.40 5.03 6.29
N VAL A 139 6.88 5.30 5.09
CA VAL A 139 7.04 4.40 3.94
C VAL A 139 8.52 4.17 3.65
N GLN A 140 9.31 5.25 3.64
CA GLN A 140 10.76 5.16 3.44
C GLN A 140 11.44 4.33 4.53
N SER A 141 11.09 4.51 5.81
CA SER A 141 11.63 3.72 6.93
C SER A 141 11.30 2.23 6.79
N ILE A 142 10.08 1.90 6.37
CA ILE A 142 9.66 0.52 6.10
C ILE A 142 10.46 -0.06 4.91
N MET A 143 10.57 0.67 3.81
CA MET A 143 11.22 0.17 2.59
C MET A 143 12.73 -0.02 2.76
N GLN A 144 13.39 0.91 3.49
CA GLN A 144 14.84 0.89 3.71
C GLN A 144 15.29 -0.02 4.84
N GLY A 145 14.37 -0.52 5.68
CA GLY A 145 14.70 -1.27 6.89
C GLY A 145 15.55 -2.52 6.62
N PRO A 146 16.88 -2.53 6.93
CA PRO A 146 17.71 -3.70 6.71
C PRO A 146 17.37 -4.87 7.64
N TRP A 147 16.67 -4.59 8.76
CA TRP A 147 16.18 -5.60 9.71
C TRP A 147 14.92 -6.32 9.22
N LEU A 148 14.24 -5.78 8.21
CA LEU A 148 13.03 -6.38 7.63
C LEU A 148 13.41 -7.50 6.66
N THR A 149 13.99 -8.58 7.18
CA THR A 149 14.35 -9.78 6.38
C THR A 149 13.14 -10.64 6.03
N SER A 150 12.04 -10.46 6.76
CA SER A 150 10.76 -11.13 6.54
C SER A 150 9.65 -10.08 6.59
N SER A 151 9.20 -9.56 5.45
CA SER A 151 8.21 -8.49 5.42
C SER A 151 7.24 -8.62 4.25
N LEU A 152 5.95 -8.36 4.55
CA LEU A 152 4.86 -8.22 3.59
C LEU A 152 4.41 -6.76 3.54
N ILE A 153 4.50 -6.15 2.37
CA ILE A 153 4.15 -4.75 2.15
C ILE A 153 3.07 -4.69 1.06
N THR A 154 1.95 -4.01 1.33
CA THR A 154 0.90 -3.77 0.32
C THR A 154 0.50 -2.30 0.28
N GLY A 155 0.19 -1.79 -0.90
CA GLY A 155 -0.30 -0.42 -1.08
C GLY A 155 -0.09 0.15 -2.48
N ALA A 156 -0.74 1.28 -2.74
CA ALA A 156 -0.69 1.99 -4.02
C ALA A 156 0.47 3.00 -4.04
N VAL A 157 1.71 2.51 -4.02
CA VAL A 157 2.92 3.36 -4.03
C VAL A 157 3.31 3.80 -5.44
N ILE A 158 3.96 4.95 -5.55
CA ILE A 158 4.69 5.35 -6.77
C ILE A 158 5.98 4.52 -6.80
N PHE A 159 5.92 3.39 -7.49
CA PHE A 159 6.93 2.33 -7.39
C PHE A 159 8.36 2.75 -7.77
N PRO A 160 8.61 3.60 -8.79
CA PRO A 160 9.97 4.04 -9.14
C PRO A 160 10.75 4.74 -8.01
N ARG A 161 10.07 5.21 -6.95
CA ARG A 161 10.72 5.78 -5.75
C ARG A 161 11.39 4.72 -4.89
N TYR A 162 10.84 3.51 -4.91
CA TYR A 162 11.18 2.44 -3.96
C TYR A 162 11.80 1.23 -4.66
N GLU A 163 11.85 1.20 -5.99
CA GLU A 163 12.33 0.08 -6.79
C GLU A 163 13.72 -0.41 -6.33
N VAL A 164 14.60 0.51 -5.97
CA VAL A 164 15.97 0.22 -5.51
C VAL A 164 16.00 -0.73 -4.30
N PHE A 165 14.97 -0.72 -3.45
CA PHE A 165 14.91 -1.55 -2.24
C PHE A 165 14.39 -2.97 -2.52
N PHE A 166 14.02 -3.29 -3.76
CA PHE A 166 13.45 -4.57 -4.17
C PHE A 166 14.26 -5.25 -5.28
N GLN A 167 15.53 -4.90 -5.43
CA GLN A 167 16.40 -5.46 -6.47
C GLN A 167 17.06 -6.78 -6.02
N ASP A 168 17.18 -7.03 -4.72
CA ASP A 168 17.78 -8.23 -4.17
C ASP A 168 16.98 -9.50 -4.51
N ASP A 169 17.65 -10.65 -4.56
CA ASP A 169 17.03 -11.93 -4.88
C ASP A 169 15.95 -12.35 -3.87
N ASN A 170 16.14 -12.03 -2.60
CA ASN A 170 15.18 -12.30 -1.53
C ASN A 170 13.97 -11.35 -1.53
N CYS A 171 13.97 -10.34 -2.40
CA CYS A 171 12.84 -9.42 -2.56
C CYS A 171 11.96 -9.91 -3.70
N VAL A 172 10.67 -10.04 -3.44
CA VAL A 172 9.64 -10.36 -4.44
C VAL A 172 8.77 -9.14 -4.62
N SER A 173 8.65 -8.66 -5.86
CA SER A 173 7.69 -7.61 -6.23
C SER A 173 6.60 -8.22 -7.08
N GLY A 174 5.34 -7.88 -6.77
CA GLY A 174 4.17 -8.35 -7.49
C GLY A 174 3.24 -7.20 -7.86
N VAL A 175 2.64 -7.27 -9.05
CA VAL A 175 1.61 -6.36 -9.51
C VAL A 175 0.56 -7.09 -10.34
N LEU A 176 -0.72 -6.85 -10.02
CA LEU A 176 -1.86 -7.29 -10.82
C LEU A 176 -2.45 -6.07 -11.52
N VAL A 177 -2.33 -6.03 -12.84
CA VAL A 177 -2.86 -4.94 -13.68
C VAL A 177 -4.33 -5.19 -13.99
N GLN A 178 -5.16 -4.18 -13.72
CA GLN A 178 -6.59 -4.23 -14.01
C GLN A 178 -6.88 -3.64 -15.41
N ASP A 179 -7.98 -4.08 -16.01
CA ASP A 179 -8.56 -3.39 -17.17
C ASP A 179 -8.84 -1.91 -16.82
N PRO A 180 -8.33 -0.93 -17.59
CA PRO A 180 -8.40 0.48 -17.25
C PRO A 180 -9.81 1.05 -17.17
N PHE A 181 -10.76 0.53 -17.97
CA PHE A 181 -12.15 0.97 -17.91
C PHE A 181 -12.86 0.41 -16.68
N VAL A 182 -12.52 -0.81 -16.26
CA VAL A 182 -13.03 -1.40 -15.03
C VAL A 182 -12.49 -0.62 -13.83
N GLU A 183 -11.21 -0.28 -13.83
CA GLU A 183 -10.62 0.52 -12.75
C GLU A 183 -11.21 1.93 -12.71
N MET A 184 -11.38 2.59 -13.87
CA MET A 184 -12.02 3.91 -13.94
C MET A 184 -13.45 3.87 -13.41
N ALA A 185 -14.24 2.85 -13.79
CA ALA A 185 -15.58 2.64 -13.30
C ALA A 185 -15.60 2.43 -11.78
N ALA A 186 -14.68 1.60 -11.26
CA ALA A 186 -14.55 1.34 -9.83
C ALA A 186 -14.21 2.63 -9.05
N ARG A 187 -13.30 3.48 -9.56
CA ARG A 187 -12.96 4.77 -8.97
C ARG A 187 -14.15 5.74 -8.97
N MET A 188 -14.91 5.82 -10.05
CA MET A 188 -16.10 6.65 -10.14
C MET A 188 -17.16 6.20 -9.12
N ARG A 189 -17.40 4.89 -9.00
CA ARG A 189 -18.34 4.32 -8.00
C ARG A 189 -17.82 4.50 -6.57
N TRP A 190 -16.52 4.38 -6.37
CA TRP A 190 -15.92 4.65 -5.06
C TRP A 190 -16.16 6.10 -4.62
N LEU A 191 -15.98 7.08 -5.52
CA LEU A 191 -16.29 8.49 -5.22
C LEU A 191 -17.76 8.64 -4.80
N GLN A 192 -18.71 8.07 -5.55
CA GLN A 192 -20.13 8.15 -5.22
C GLN A 192 -20.46 7.49 -3.87
N ALA A 193 -19.87 6.33 -3.59
CA ALA A 193 -20.08 5.59 -2.35
C ALA A 193 -19.58 6.34 -1.10
N LYS A 194 -18.65 7.30 -1.27
CA LYS A 194 -18.10 8.10 -0.16
C LYS A 194 -18.94 9.35 0.19
N LYS A 195 -20.11 9.55 -0.44
CA LYS A 195 -20.98 10.70 -0.19
C LYS A 195 -21.31 10.88 1.30
N ALA A 196 -21.71 9.82 2.00
CA ALA A 196 -22.05 9.91 3.42
C ALA A 196 -20.86 10.39 4.29
N VAL A 197 -19.62 9.98 3.94
CA VAL A 197 -18.40 10.44 4.62
C VAL A 197 -18.12 11.90 4.31
N ALA A 198 -18.39 12.36 3.08
CA ALA A 198 -18.19 13.76 2.67
C ALA A 198 -19.21 14.71 3.33
N ASP A 199 -20.42 14.21 3.60
CA ASP A 199 -21.50 14.99 4.22
C ASP A 199 -21.38 15.03 5.76
N ASP A 200 -20.59 14.15 6.37
CA ASP A 200 -20.35 14.12 7.83
C ASP A 200 -19.12 14.98 8.21
N PRO A 201 -19.33 16.14 8.89
CA PRO A 201 -18.23 17.02 9.31
C PRO A 201 -17.20 16.33 10.22
N ALA A 202 -17.60 15.29 10.98
CA ALA A 202 -16.70 14.56 11.86
C ALA A 202 -15.78 13.58 11.11
N GLN A 203 -16.11 13.23 9.85
CA GLN A 203 -15.39 12.23 9.08
C GLN A 203 -14.83 12.73 7.75
N ASN A 204 -15.28 13.87 7.23
CA ASN A 204 -14.94 14.37 5.89
C ASN A 204 -13.43 14.61 5.70
N TRP A 205 -12.70 14.89 6.79
CA TRP A 205 -11.23 15.02 6.77
C TRP A 205 -10.51 13.75 6.25
N ARG A 206 -11.15 12.57 6.36
CA ARG A 206 -10.60 11.30 5.86
C ARG A 206 -10.47 11.25 4.33
N LEU A 207 -11.19 12.13 3.64
CA LEU A 207 -11.15 12.20 2.17
C LEU A 207 -10.04 13.13 1.67
N GLY A 208 -9.47 13.96 2.54
CA GLY A 208 -8.37 14.87 2.18
C GLY A 208 -8.68 15.67 0.91
N ALA A 209 -7.77 15.65 -0.05
CA ALA A 209 -7.92 16.35 -1.32
C ALA A 209 -9.08 15.83 -2.21
N LEU A 210 -9.63 14.65 -1.92
CA LEU A 210 -10.75 14.08 -2.68
C LEU A 210 -12.13 14.51 -2.18
N LEU A 211 -12.23 15.29 -1.11
CA LEU A 211 -13.53 15.73 -0.55
C LEU A 211 -14.41 16.38 -1.60
N GLU A 212 -13.89 17.37 -2.32
CA GLU A 212 -14.65 18.06 -3.39
C GLU A 212 -14.95 17.14 -4.57
N SER A 213 -14.07 16.18 -4.87
CA SER A 213 -14.29 15.17 -5.92
C SER A 213 -15.45 14.25 -5.58
N VAL A 214 -15.57 13.86 -4.30
CA VAL A 214 -16.68 13.03 -3.80
C VAL A 214 -18.01 13.78 -3.89
N ARG A 215 -18.05 15.03 -3.42
CA ARG A 215 -19.25 15.89 -3.52
C ARG A 215 -19.68 16.06 -4.96
N PHE A 216 -18.73 16.39 -5.84
CA PHE A 216 -18.98 16.53 -7.27
C PHE A 216 -19.51 15.24 -7.89
N ALA A 217 -18.89 14.08 -7.63
CA ALA A 217 -19.31 12.80 -8.20
C ALA A 217 -20.72 12.38 -7.74
N ALA A 218 -21.11 12.75 -6.52
CA ALA A 218 -22.40 12.42 -5.95
C ALA A 218 -23.58 13.13 -6.64
N GLU A 219 -23.33 14.20 -7.41
CA GLU A 219 -24.36 14.96 -8.14
C GLU A 219 -24.74 14.33 -9.49
N TYR A 220 -23.95 13.34 -9.96
CA TYR A 220 -24.15 12.77 -11.28
C TYR A 220 -24.74 11.37 -11.23
N ASP A 221 -25.76 11.15 -12.05
CA ASP A 221 -26.21 9.81 -12.40
C ASP A 221 -25.32 9.26 -13.54
N LEU A 222 -24.54 8.21 -13.22
CA LEU A 222 -23.61 7.59 -14.16
C LEU A 222 -24.22 6.42 -14.96
N SER A 223 -25.57 6.34 -15.02
CA SER A 223 -26.28 5.27 -15.72
C SER A 223 -26.33 5.46 -17.24
N ASN A 224 -26.01 6.65 -17.75
CA ASN A 224 -26.09 6.95 -19.17
C ASN A 224 -24.88 7.75 -19.70
N SER A 225 -24.59 7.56 -20.99
CA SER A 225 -23.41 8.16 -21.64
C SER A 225 -23.42 9.68 -21.69
N ARG A 226 -24.60 10.33 -21.71
CA ARG A 226 -24.72 11.80 -21.72
C ARG A 226 -24.23 12.41 -20.42
N ASN A 227 -24.64 11.83 -19.29
CA ASN A 227 -24.22 12.27 -17.97
C ASN A 227 -22.73 11.98 -17.74
N ILE A 228 -22.23 10.83 -18.22
CA ILE A 228 -20.81 10.50 -18.16
C ILE A 228 -19.98 11.55 -18.95
N LYS A 229 -20.38 11.91 -20.16
CA LYS A 229 -19.73 12.96 -20.95
C LYS A 229 -19.70 14.30 -20.23
N ARG A 230 -20.83 14.66 -19.56
CA ARG A 230 -20.90 15.89 -18.77
C ARG A 230 -20.01 15.83 -17.54
N PHE A 231 -20.02 14.72 -16.81
CA PHE A 231 -19.15 14.46 -15.67
C PHE A 231 -17.68 14.64 -16.04
N LEU A 232 -17.22 13.94 -17.09
CA LEU A 232 -15.81 13.97 -17.52
C LEU A 232 -15.37 15.36 -18.02
N ARG A 233 -16.28 16.17 -18.59
CA ARG A 233 -15.98 17.53 -19.05
C ARG A 233 -15.81 18.52 -17.90
N MET A 234 -16.45 18.28 -16.77
CA MET A 234 -16.54 19.21 -15.65
C MET A 234 -15.69 18.80 -14.44
N LEU A 235 -14.77 17.84 -14.60
CA LEU A 235 -13.96 17.29 -13.51
C LEU A 235 -13.20 18.36 -12.74
N PRO A 236 -13.33 18.46 -11.42
CA PRO A 236 -12.39 19.19 -10.57
C PRO A 236 -10.98 18.60 -10.70
N GLU A 237 -9.95 19.42 -10.52
CA GLU A 237 -8.54 19.00 -10.67
C GLU A 237 -8.18 17.75 -9.84
N PRO A 238 -8.55 17.61 -8.54
CA PRO A 238 -8.26 16.41 -7.78
C PRO A 238 -8.97 15.16 -8.35
N CYS A 239 -10.20 15.32 -8.86
CA CYS A 239 -10.94 14.24 -9.51
C CYS A 239 -10.29 13.82 -10.82
N TYR A 240 -9.88 14.80 -11.64
CA TYR A 240 -9.14 14.55 -12.87
C TYR A 240 -7.87 13.74 -12.58
N ARG A 241 -7.04 14.16 -11.62
CA ARG A 241 -5.81 13.43 -11.23
C ARG A 241 -6.10 12.02 -10.73
N PHE A 242 -7.20 11.83 -10.03
CA PHE A 242 -7.59 10.52 -9.50
C PHE A 242 -8.01 9.54 -10.60
N LEU A 243 -8.58 10.04 -11.72
CA LEU A 243 -9.10 9.23 -12.83
C LEU A 243 -8.15 9.13 -14.02
N TYR A 244 -7.24 10.12 -14.22
CA TYR A 244 -6.42 10.24 -15.42
C TYR A 244 -5.18 9.35 -15.36
N ASN A 245 -5.19 8.26 -16.14
CA ASN A 245 -4.10 7.31 -16.31
C ASN A 245 -3.39 6.94 -14.97
N PRO A 246 -4.12 6.44 -13.96
CA PRO A 246 -3.55 6.18 -12.64
C PRO A 246 -2.45 5.11 -12.64
N LEU A 247 -2.57 4.05 -13.47
CA LEU A 247 -1.55 3.01 -13.60
C LEU A 247 -0.25 3.59 -14.17
N CYS A 248 -0.35 4.30 -15.29
CA CYS A 248 0.79 4.94 -15.92
C CYS A 248 1.46 5.95 -14.98
N ARG A 249 0.70 6.70 -14.20
CA ARG A 249 1.21 7.63 -13.20
C ARG A 249 1.96 6.91 -12.09
N GLN A 250 1.44 5.79 -11.60
CA GLN A 250 2.03 5.00 -10.51
C GLN A 250 3.40 4.40 -10.87
N PHE A 251 3.61 4.03 -12.12
CA PHE A 251 4.84 3.40 -12.59
C PHE A 251 5.71 4.30 -13.47
N GLY A 252 5.16 5.35 -14.05
CA GLY A 252 5.86 6.24 -14.97
C GLY A 252 6.31 7.57 -14.39
N THR A 253 6.03 7.84 -13.09
CA THR A 253 6.48 9.07 -12.40
C THR A 253 7.23 8.74 -11.12
N ARG A 254 7.98 9.70 -10.58
CA ARG A 254 8.65 9.58 -9.27
C ARG A 254 7.98 10.41 -8.19
N SER A 255 7.12 11.36 -8.59
CA SER A 255 6.38 12.22 -7.67
C SER A 255 4.97 12.48 -8.21
N PRO A 256 3.97 12.71 -7.33
CA PRO A 256 2.63 13.14 -7.76
C PRO A 256 2.63 14.45 -8.56
N SER A 257 3.67 15.29 -8.38
CA SER A 257 3.84 16.59 -9.06
C SER A 257 4.64 16.52 -10.35
N ASP A 258 5.18 15.34 -10.72
CA ASP A 258 5.98 15.22 -11.94
C ASP A 258 5.14 15.56 -13.19
N PRO A 259 5.77 16.18 -14.20
CA PRO A 259 5.16 16.33 -15.51
C PRO A 259 4.69 14.98 -16.05
N PHE A 260 3.51 14.98 -16.66
CA PHE A 260 2.88 13.74 -17.12
C PHE A 260 2.49 13.85 -18.60
N GLY A 261 2.94 12.90 -19.41
CA GLY A 261 2.71 12.87 -20.85
C GLY A 261 3.00 11.50 -21.47
N PRO A 262 2.96 11.38 -22.80
CA PRO A 262 3.07 10.09 -23.51
C PRO A 262 4.33 9.29 -23.18
N GLY A 263 5.46 9.95 -22.94
CA GLY A 263 6.71 9.30 -22.55
C GLY A 263 6.64 8.49 -21.26
N ASN A 264 5.73 8.86 -20.35
CA ASN A 264 5.56 8.15 -19.08
C ASN A 264 5.01 6.73 -19.29
N SER A 265 4.28 6.43 -20.37
CA SER A 265 3.82 5.07 -20.64
C SER A 265 4.98 4.12 -21.00
N ILE A 266 6.02 4.62 -21.67
CA ILE A 266 7.23 3.86 -21.97
C ILE A 266 7.98 3.55 -20.68
N VAL A 267 8.18 4.58 -19.84
CA VAL A 267 8.82 4.42 -18.52
C VAL A 267 8.03 3.43 -17.66
N ALA A 268 6.71 3.55 -17.62
CA ALA A 268 5.86 2.63 -16.84
C ALA A 268 5.98 1.17 -17.32
N MET A 269 5.99 0.93 -18.62
CA MET A 269 6.21 -0.42 -19.18
C MET A 269 7.59 -0.96 -18.83
N GLU A 270 8.63 -0.12 -18.90
CA GLU A 270 9.98 -0.51 -18.52
C GLU A 270 10.07 -0.88 -17.04
N ILE A 271 9.48 -0.08 -16.15
CA ILE A 271 9.41 -0.36 -14.71
C ILE A 271 8.62 -1.65 -14.43
N ILE A 272 7.44 -1.82 -15.04
CA ILE A 272 6.61 -3.03 -14.87
C ILE A 272 7.37 -4.28 -15.34
N SER A 273 8.14 -4.19 -16.41
CA SER A 273 8.93 -5.33 -16.92
C SER A 273 10.01 -5.82 -15.96
N ARG A 274 10.42 -5.01 -14.99
CA ARG A 274 11.39 -5.38 -13.93
C ARG A 274 10.74 -5.95 -12.68
N ILE A 275 9.42 -5.90 -12.58
CA ILE A 275 8.67 -6.52 -11.47
C ILE A 275 8.70 -8.03 -11.63
N LYS A 276 9.01 -8.74 -10.54
CA LYS A 276 9.26 -10.20 -10.57
C LYS A 276 8.03 -11.04 -10.91
N VAL A 277 6.83 -10.59 -10.50
CA VAL A 277 5.55 -11.24 -10.84
C VAL A 277 4.57 -10.19 -11.34
N VAL A 278 4.24 -10.26 -12.62
CA VAL A 278 3.28 -9.36 -13.26
C VAL A 278 2.10 -10.16 -13.76
N GLY A 279 0.89 -9.77 -13.38
CA GLY A 279 -0.35 -10.38 -13.84
C GLY A 279 -1.31 -9.38 -14.44
N HIS A 280 -2.33 -9.89 -15.12
CA HIS A 280 -3.48 -9.14 -15.61
C HIS A 280 -4.76 -9.70 -14.97
N SER A 281 -5.78 -8.87 -14.80
CA SER A 281 -7.05 -9.27 -14.16
C SER A 281 -7.77 -10.44 -14.86
N ASP A 282 -7.48 -10.69 -16.14
CA ASP A 282 -8.00 -11.85 -16.88
C ASP A 282 -7.36 -13.17 -16.43
N TYR A 283 -6.21 -13.12 -15.74
CA TYR A 283 -5.38 -14.25 -15.30
C TYR A 283 -5.06 -14.13 -13.80
N THR A 284 -6.05 -13.78 -13.00
CA THR A 284 -5.85 -13.50 -11.56
C THR A 284 -5.39 -14.73 -10.77
N ASN A 285 -5.92 -15.92 -11.09
CA ASN A 285 -5.51 -17.16 -10.40
C ASN A 285 -4.07 -17.52 -10.72
N GLU A 286 -3.68 -17.40 -11.98
CA GLU A 286 -2.32 -17.65 -12.45
C GLU A 286 -1.32 -16.69 -11.81
N TYR A 287 -1.70 -15.41 -11.67
CA TYR A 287 -0.91 -14.42 -10.96
C TYR A 287 -0.63 -14.83 -9.52
N TYR A 288 -1.66 -15.20 -8.76
CA TYR A 288 -1.45 -15.62 -7.38
C TYR A 288 -0.70 -16.94 -7.26
N THR A 289 -0.94 -17.88 -8.17
CA THR A 289 -0.17 -19.13 -8.25
C THR A 289 1.32 -18.82 -8.45
N ALA A 290 1.67 -17.98 -9.41
CA ALA A 290 3.04 -17.57 -9.67
C ALA A 290 3.67 -16.81 -8.49
N LEU A 291 2.89 -15.98 -7.78
CA LEU A 291 3.34 -15.26 -6.60
C LEU A 291 3.66 -16.22 -5.45
N LEU A 292 2.79 -17.20 -5.18
CA LEU A 292 2.99 -18.23 -4.16
C LEU A 292 4.18 -19.13 -4.48
N ASP A 293 4.31 -19.56 -5.74
CA ASP A 293 5.42 -20.37 -6.22
C ASP A 293 6.76 -19.63 -6.03
N ARG A 294 6.80 -18.34 -6.39
CA ARG A 294 7.99 -17.48 -6.19
C ARG A 294 8.40 -17.33 -4.72
N LEU A 295 7.43 -17.40 -3.80
CA LEU A 295 7.66 -17.38 -2.36
C LEU A 295 7.96 -18.77 -1.76
N GLY A 296 7.87 -19.83 -2.53
CA GLY A 296 7.97 -21.22 -2.03
C GLY A 296 6.81 -21.62 -1.13
N VAL A 297 5.64 -21.01 -1.29
CA VAL A 297 4.42 -21.27 -0.51
C VAL A 297 3.54 -22.26 -1.26
N ALA A 298 3.01 -23.28 -0.54
CA ALA A 298 2.09 -24.23 -1.12
C ALA A 298 0.83 -23.53 -1.70
N PRO A 299 0.22 -24.08 -2.76
CA PRO A 299 -1.00 -23.54 -3.34
C PRO A 299 -2.11 -23.38 -2.29
N ILE A 300 -2.80 -22.25 -2.34
CA ILE A 300 -3.92 -21.88 -1.46
C ILE A 300 -5.18 -21.79 -2.32
N GLU A 301 -6.33 -22.16 -1.75
CA GLU A 301 -7.61 -21.99 -2.44
C GLU A 301 -7.84 -20.52 -2.82
N MET A 302 -8.10 -20.29 -4.10
CA MET A 302 -8.22 -18.95 -4.66
C MET A 302 -9.64 -18.44 -4.55
N SER A 303 -9.86 -17.51 -3.61
CA SER A 303 -11.08 -16.72 -3.55
C SER A 303 -10.70 -15.25 -3.62
N HIS A 304 -11.02 -14.58 -4.72
CA HIS A 304 -10.80 -13.15 -4.87
C HIS A 304 -12.08 -12.44 -5.32
N PRO A 305 -12.32 -11.21 -4.83
CA PRO A 305 -13.52 -10.47 -5.19
C PRO A 305 -13.49 -10.10 -6.67
N LYS A 306 -14.57 -10.42 -7.38
CA LYS A 306 -14.78 -9.95 -8.75
C LYS A 306 -15.39 -8.54 -8.72
N PRO A 307 -15.13 -7.70 -9.75
CA PRO A 307 -15.85 -6.44 -9.90
C PRO A 307 -17.36 -6.66 -9.90
N SER A 308 -18.09 -5.78 -9.23
CA SER A 308 -19.57 -5.87 -9.20
C SER A 308 -20.18 -5.64 -10.59
N GLU A 309 -21.37 -6.16 -10.82
CA GLU A 309 -22.09 -5.97 -12.09
C GLU A 309 -22.29 -4.48 -12.42
N ASP A 310 -22.49 -3.65 -11.40
CA ASP A 310 -22.62 -2.21 -11.55
C ASP A 310 -21.32 -1.54 -12.06
N VAL A 311 -20.17 -1.98 -11.59
CA VAL A 311 -18.85 -1.55 -12.10
C VAL A 311 -18.65 -2.03 -13.53
N LEU A 312 -18.97 -3.28 -13.84
CA LEU A 312 -18.81 -3.84 -15.20
C LEU A 312 -19.73 -3.17 -16.22
N SER A 313 -20.97 -2.86 -15.83
CA SER A 313 -21.93 -2.14 -16.65
C SER A 313 -21.44 -0.72 -16.94
N LEU A 314 -20.94 0.00 -15.93
CA LEU A 314 -20.36 1.32 -16.10
C LEU A 314 -19.09 1.27 -16.99
N ALA A 315 -18.22 0.30 -16.80
CA ALA A 315 -17.03 0.11 -17.64
C ALA A 315 -17.40 -0.07 -19.13
N THR A 316 -18.47 -0.82 -19.42
CA THR A 316 -18.99 -1.00 -20.76
C THR A 316 -19.48 0.32 -21.36
N LEU A 317 -20.18 1.15 -20.60
CA LEU A 317 -20.59 2.48 -21.03
C LEU A 317 -19.38 3.40 -21.27
N LEU A 318 -18.39 3.39 -20.39
CA LEU A 318 -17.16 4.20 -20.52
C LEU A 318 -16.41 3.90 -21.82
N ARG A 319 -16.32 2.63 -22.24
CA ARG A 319 -15.69 2.25 -23.51
C ARG A 319 -16.32 2.92 -24.74
N SER A 320 -17.60 3.29 -24.66
CA SER A 320 -18.33 3.99 -25.74
C SER A 320 -18.14 5.51 -25.73
N VAL A 321 -17.45 6.07 -24.72
CA VAL A 321 -17.29 7.51 -24.53
C VAL A 321 -15.86 7.93 -24.85
N ASP A 322 -15.65 8.77 -25.89
CA ASP A 322 -14.33 9.22 -26.33
C ASP A 322 -13.53 9.87 -25.19
N ALA A 323 -14.17 10.78 -24.43
CA ALA A 323 -13.50 11.42 -23.30
C ALA A 323 -13.02 10.43 -22.23
N ALA A 324 -13.69 9.29 -22.04
CA ALA A 324 -13.23 8.25 -21.15
C ALA A 324 -12.03 7.49 -21.74
N ARG A 325 -12.04 7.23 -23.05
CA ARG A 325 -10.90 6.62 -23.75
C ARG A 325 -9.64 7.50 -23.64
N ASP A 326 -9.78 8.80 -23.82
CA ASP A 326 -8.68 9.75 -23.65
C ASP A 326 -8.13 9.76 -22.21
N MET A 327 -9.00 9.63 -21.21
CA MET A 327 -8.62 9.61 -19.80
C MET A 327 -7.78 8.39 -19.39
N VAL A 328 -7.91 7.27 -20.09
CA VAL A 328 -7.19 6.01 -19.79
C VAL A 328 -6.31 5.53 -20.95
N ALA A 329 -5.98 6.42 -21.89
CA ALA A 329 -5.28 6.04 -23.11
C ALA A 329 -3.92 5.38 -22.85
N PHE A 330 -3.12 5.91 -21.92
CA PHE A 330 -1.80 5.35 -21.58
C PHE A 330 -1.93 4.07 -20.77
N ASP A 331 -2.88 4.03 -19.84
CA ASP A 331 -3.16 2.81 -19.07
C ASP A 331 -3.63 1.68 -19.97
N THR A 332 -4.39 1.98 -21.02
CA THR A 332 -4.84 0.99 -22.01
C THR A 332 -3.66 0.37 -22.74
N VAL A 333 -2.69 1.17 -23.19
CA VAL A 333 -1.47 0.67 -23.84
C VAL A 333 -0.69 -0.26 -22.89
N ILE A 334 -0.54 0.12 -21.64
CA ILE A 334 0.18 -0.68 -20.63
C ILE A 334 -0.57 -1.98 -20.34
N SER A 335 -1.88 -1.88 -20.07
CA SER A 335 -2.73 -3.03 -19.75
C SER A 335 -2.78 -4.05 -20.89
N ASP A 336 -2.94 -3.58 -22.14
CA ASP A 336 -2.94 -4.45 -23.33
C ASP A 336 -1.59 -5.14 -23.56
N ALA A 337 -0.47 -4.43 -23.32
CA ALA A 337 0.86 -5.02 -23.40
C ALA A 337 1.06 -6.11 -22.34
N VAL A 338 0.66 -5.84 -21.08
CA VAL A 338 0.73 -6.82 -19.99
C VAL A 338 -0.16 -8.02 -20.30
N ARG A 339 -1.43 -7.80 -20.67
CA ARG A 339 -2.38 -8.87 -21.01
C ARG A 339 -1.84 -9.78 -22.09
N HIS A 340 -1.25 -9.20 -23.15
CA HIS A 340 -0.67 -9.96 -24.24
C HIS A 340 0.55 -10.78 -23.80
N ALA A 341 1.45 -10.21 -23.01
CA ALA A 341 2.63 -10.89 -22.51
C ALA A 341 2.26 -12.06 -21.59
N VAL A 342 1.34 -11.81 -20.64
CA VAL A 342 0.85 -12.80 -19.67
C VAL A 342 0.07 -13.91 -20.39
N GLY A 343 -0.80 -13.57 -21.35
CA GLY A 343 -1.57 -14.55 -22.12
C GLY A 343 -0.69 -15.49 -22.95
N LYS A 344 0.51 -15.08 -23.37
CA LYS A 344 1.48 -15.97 -24.00
C LYS A 344 2.17 -16.94 -23.03
N SER A 345 2.24 -16.58 -21.77
CA SER A 345 2.94 -17.37 -20.76
C SER A 345 2.02 -18.32 -20.01
N TRP A 346 0.75 -17.95 -19.83
CA TRP A 346 -0.22 -18.65 -19.00
C TRP A 346 -1.50 -19.10 -19.74
N GLY A 347 -1.67 -18.68 -21.01
CA GLY A 347 -2.83 -19.02 -21.86
C GLY A 347 -2.67 -20.29 -22.70
#